data_d8adc96b6712e7cff55498e71a9c27cf
#
_entry.id   d8adc96b6712e7cff55498e71a9c27cf
#
_cell.length_a   1.000
_cell.length_b   1.000
_cell.length_c   1.000
_cell.angle_alpha   90.00
_cell.angle_beta   90.00
_cell.angle_gamma   90.00
#
_symmetry.space_group_name_H-M   'P 1'
#
loop_
_entity.id
_entity.type
_entity.pdbx_description
1 polymer ?
#
loop_
_entity_poly.entity_id
_entity_poly.type
_entity_poly.pdbx_seq_one_letter_code
_entity_poly.pdbx_strand_id
1 'polypeptide(L)'
;QAVIVDKEISKEFEKLMKEADCYFLNKEETEKLEKSMFENEKLKSEIAGQSPYNIAKAAGIEIPEKTKVIVVPQTGIGPGHPFSKEKLSPVLAYYIVPNSDKGIETAEKLIEFGGLGHSAVIHSEDEETINKFSNRVKVGRIIVNSPSTHGAIGDIYNTNMPSLTLGCGTFGGNSTTANVSSVNLINIKRVAKRRVN
;
A
#
# COMPACT_ATOMS: atom_id res chain seq x y z
N GLN A 1 -1.14 -2.80 -0.17
CA GLN A 1 -2.54 -2.43 0.07
C GLN A 1 -2.97 -2.87 1.48
N ALA A 2 -2.42 -2.18 2.48
CA ALA A 2 -2.77 -2.39 3.87
C ALA A 2 -2.86 -1.05 4.60
N VAL A 3 -3.62 -0.99 5.66
CA VAL A 3 -3.64 0.09 6.63
C VAL A 3 -3.38 -0.47 8.01
N ILE A 4 -2.52 0.22 8.75
CA ILE A 4 -2.13 -0.11 10.11
C ILE A 4 -2.56 1.06 10.98
N VAL A 5 -3.33 0.79 12.00
CA VAL A 5 -3.94 1.82 12.84
C VAL A 5 -3.57 1.59 14.29
N ASP A 6 -3.20 2.67 14.97
CA ASP A 6 -2.99 2.63 16.42
C ASP A 6 -4.31 2.33 17.14
N LYS A 7 -4.24 1.47 18.14
CA LYS A 7 -5.40 1.01 18.92
C LYS A 7 -6.20 2.15 19.53
N GLU A 8 -5.51 3.22 19.95
CA GLU A 8 -6.15 4.36 20.60
C GLU A 8 -7.16 5.06 19.70
N ILE A 9 -6.85 5.17 18.40
CA ILE A 9 -7.70 5.85 17.42
C ILE A 9 -8.53 4.89 16.56
N SER A 10 -8.36 3.58 16.72
CA SER A 10 -8.92 2.57 15.80
C SER A 10 -10.45 2.65 15.69
N LYS A 11 -11.16 2.88 16.80
CA LYS A 11 -12.63 2.97 16.81
C LYS A 11 -13.15 4.18 16.01
N GLU A 12 -12.50 5.33 16.19
CA GLU A 12 -12.87 6.55 15.46
C GLU A 12 -12.52 6.40 13.98
N PHE A 13 -11.35 5.86 13.68
CA PHE A 13 -10.91 5.58 12.33
C PHE A 13 -11.87 4.64 11.59
N GLU A 14 -12.30 3.54 12.22
CA GLU A 14 -13.31 2.63 11.65
C GLU A 14 -14.64 3.33 11.38
N LYS A 15 -15.09 4.18 12.30
CA LYS A 15 -16.31 4.96 12.13
C LYS A 15 -16.21 5.84 10.88
N LEU A 16 -15.13 6.61 10.76
CA LEU A 16 -14.90 7.50 9.61
C LEU A 16 -14.77 6.71 8.28
N MET A 17 -14.13 5.56 8.29
CA MET A 17 -14.07 4.70 7.11
C MET A 17 -15.46 4.19 6.69
N LYS A 18 -16.30 3.80 7.65
CA LYS A 18 -17.69 3.38 7.36
C LYS A 18 -18.52 4.54 6.80
N GLU A 19 -18.36 5.74 7.33
CA GLU A 19 -18.98 6.97 6.80
C GLU A 19 -18.50 7.30 5.38
N ALA A 20 -17.27 6.91 5.04
CA ALA A 20 -16.68 7.03 3.70
C ALA A 20 -17.03 5.87 2.75
N ASP A 21 -18.08 5.10 3.05
CA ASP A 21 -18.56 3.95 2.29
C ASP A 21 -17.58 2.76 2.24
N CYS A 22 -16.77 2.55 3.27
CA CYS A 22 -15.98 1.33 3.44
C CYS A 22 -16.82 0.25 4.16
N TYR A 23 -16.69 -1.01 3.71
CA TYR A 23 -17.37 -2.15 4.31
C TYR A 23 -16.37 -3.06 5.02
N PHE A 24 -16.52 -3.21 6.33
CA PHE A 24 -15.67 -4.07 7.16
C PHE A 24 -16.25 -5.47 7.21
N LEU A 25 -15.48 -6.45 6.76
CA LEU A 25 -15.87 -7.86 6.81
C LEU A 25 -15.83 -8.41 8.23
N ASN A 26 -16.78 -9.28 8.53
CA ASN A 26 -16.68 -10.17 9.69
C ASN A 26 -15.81 -11.41 9.35
N LYS A 27 -15.64 -12.32 10.31
CA LYS A 27 -14.78 -13.49 10.14
C LYS A 27 -15.29 -14.44 9.04
N GLU A 28 -16.59 -14.72 9.01
CA GLU A 28 -17.19 -15.63 8.02
C GLU A 28 -17.07 -15.05 6.60
N GLU A 29 -17.35 -13.77 6.45
CA GLU A 29 -17.20 -13.04 5.19
C GLU A 29 -15.74 -13.01 4.74
N THR A 30 -14.79 -12.84 5.65
CA THR A 30 -13.36 -12.88 5.35
C THR A 30 -12.96 -14.24 4.78
N GLU A 31 -13.40 -15.35 5.37
CA GLU A 31 -13.12 -16.70 4.89
C GLU A 31 -13.75 -16.96 3.50
N LYS A 32 -14.96 -16.46 3.25
CA LYS A 32 -15.61 -16.54 1.92
C LYS A 32 -14.82 -15.75 0.89
N LEU A 33 -14.44 -14.52 1.24
CA LEU A 33 -13.70 -13.65 0.34
C LEU A 33 -12.32 -14.24 -0.01
N GLU A 34 -11.61 -14.80 0.97
CA GLU A 34 -10.32 -15.44 0.76
C GLU A 34 -10.40 -16.56 -0.26
N LYS A 35 -11.34 -17.49 -0.10
CA LYS A 35 -11.56 -18.61 -1.03
C LYS A 35 -11.95 -18.14 -2.43
N SER A 36 -12.70 -17.04 -2.52
CA SER A 36 -13.11 -16.46 -3.80
C SER A 36 -11.94 -15.78 -4.52
N MET A 37 -11.12 -15.00 -3.80
CA MET A 37 -10.08 -14.16 -4.37
C MET A 37 -8.78 -14.91 -4.67
N PHE A 38 -8.44 -15.94 -3.88
CA PHE A 38 -7.13 -16.58 -3.97
C PHE A 38 -7.23 -18.07 -4.32
N GLU A 39 -6.23 -18.54 -5.04
CA GLU A 39 -5.96 -19.96 -5.30
C GLU A 39 -4.49 -20.24 -5.01
N ASN A 40 -4.21 -21.16 -4.08
CA ASN A 40 -2.84 -21.43 -3.60
C ASN A 40 -2.10 -20.13 -3.19
N GLU A 41 -2.77 -19.27 -2.45
CA GLU A 41 -2.29 -17.94 -2.00
C GLU A 41 -1.95 -16.96 -3.14
N LYS A 42 -2.28 -17.26 -4.37
CA LYS A 42 -2.13 -16.36 -5.52
C LYS A 42 -3.46 -15.70 -5.85
N LEU A 43 -3.44 -14.39 -6.08
CA LEU A 43 -4.61 -13.66 -6.52
C LEU A 43 -5.09 -14.22 -7.86
N LYS A 44 -6.37 -14.52 -7.97
CA LYS A 44 -6.98 -14.92 -9.24
C LYS A 44 -7.04 -13.71 -10.18
N SER A 45 -6.72 -13.92 -11.45
CA SER A 45 -6.62 -12.84 -12.44
C SER A 45 -7.91 -12.06 -12.66
N GLU A 46 -9.05 -12.73 -12.51
CA GLU A 46 -10.39 -12.13 -12.66
C GLU A 46 -10.75 -11.12 -11.56
N ILE A 47 -10.00 -11.10 -10.45
CA ILE A 47 -10.23 -10.17 -9.33
C ILE A 47 -9.59 -8.81 -9.60
N ALA A 48 -8.48 -8.79 -10.34
CA ALA A 48 -7.75 -7.54 -10.60
C ALA A 48 -8.63 -6.51 -11.33
N GLY A 49 -8.71 -5.29 -10.77
CA GLY A 49 -9.49 -4.19 -11.34
C GLY A 49 -11.01 -4.26 -11.14
N GLN A 50 -11.52 -5.28 -10.45
CA GLN A 50 -12.96 -5.38 -10.17
C GLN A 50 -13.41 -4.40 -9.09
N SER A 51 -14.70 -4.01 -9.15
CA SER A 51 -15.32 -3.19 -8.10
C SER A 51 -15.53 -3.98 -6.81
N PRO A 52 -15.61 -3.32 -5.64
CA PRO A 52 -15.92 -3.99 -4.37
C PRO A 52 -17.19 -4.83 -4.43
N TYR A 53 -18.23 -4.29 -5.06
CA TYR A 53 -19.51 -4.96 -5.22
C TYR A 53 -19.39 -6.27 -6.00
N ASN A 54 -18.68 -6.26 -7.14
CA ASN A 54 -18.47 -7.45 -7.94
C ASN A 54 -17.65 -8.51 -7.20
N ILE A 55 -16.62 -8.09 -6.48
CA ILE A 55 -15.77 -8.98 -5.68
C ILE A 55 -16.60 -9.65 -4.57
N ALA A 56 -17.36 -8.88 -3.82
CA ALA A 56 -18.22 -9.40 -2.76
C ALA A 56 -19.30 -10.35 -3.31
N LYS A 57 -19.95 -9.97 -4.41
CA LYS A 57 -20.95 -10.80 -5.08
C LYS A 57 -20.39 -12.15 -5.54
N ALA A 58 -19.18 -12.15 -6.10
CA ALA A 58 -18.51 -13.39 -6.50
C ALA A 58 -18.17 -14.30 -5.30
N ALA A 59 -17.99 -13.72 -4.13
CA ALA A 59 -17.75 -14.43 -2.86
C ALA A 59 -19.05 -14.83 -2.14
N GLY A 60 -20.23 -14.47 -2.67
CA GLY A 60 -21.51 -14.69 -2.00
C GLY A 60 -21.69 -13.83 -0.73
N ILE A 61 -21.14 -12.61 -0.74
CA ILE A 61 -21.24 -11.63 0.34
C ILE A 61 -22.11 -10.47 -0.13
N GLU A 62 -23.11 -10.13 0.66
CA GLU A 62 -23.98 -8.98 0.39
C GLU A 62 -23.41 -7.71 1.02
N ILE A 63 -23.07 -6.73 0.18
CA ILE A 63 -22.62 -5.41 0.61
C ILE A 63 -23.40 -4.31 -0.13
N PRO A 64 -23.49 -3.09 0.42
CA PRO A 64 -24.09 -1.97 -0.29
C PRO A 64 -23.38 -1.71 -1.63
N GLU A 65 -24.15 -1.46 -2.69
CA GLU A 65 -23.59 -1.21 -4.03
C GLU A 65 -22.67 0.01 -4.09
N LYS A 66 -22.92 1.00 -3.23
CA LYS A 66 -22.09 2.21 -3.08
C LYS A 66 -20.75 1.97 -2.39
N THR A 67 -20.45 0.76 -1.92
CA THR A 67 -19.20 0.43 -1.23
C THR A 67 -17.99 0.75 -2.09
N LYS A 68 -17.07 1.54 -1.55
CA LYS A 68 -15.85 1.97 -2.23
C LYS A 68 -14.65 1.07 -1.95
N VAL A 69 -14.58 0.52 -0.73
CA VAL A 69 -13.48 -0.34 -0.29
C VAL A 69 -14.03 -1.45 0.61
N ILE A 70 -13.61 -2.68 0.38
CA ILE A 70 -13.78 -3.80 1.32
C ILE A 70 -12.58 -3.79 2.27
N VAL A 71 -12.84 -3.74 3.56
CA VAL A 71 -11.82 -3.75 4.60
C VAL A 71 -11.80 -5.11 5.28
N VAL A 72 -10.64 -5.74 5.29
CA VAL A 72 -10.45 -7.10 5.81
C VAL A 72 -9.59 -7.05 7.07
N PRO A 73 -10.18 -7.19 8.28
CA PRO A 73 -9.41 -7.28 9.51
C PRO A 73 -8.42 -8.45 9.48
N GLN A 74 -7.16 -8.19 9.83
CA GLN A 74 -6.07 -9.15 9.79
C GLN A 74 -5.25 -9.13 11.08
N THR A 75 -4.67 -10.27 11.42
CA THR A 75 -3.74 -10.41 12.56
C THR A 75 -2.39 -10.99 12.15
N GLY A 76 -2.32 -11.64 10.99
CA GLY A 76 -1.12 -12.29 10.47
C GLY A 76 -0.61 -11.66 9.18
N ILE A 77 0.67 -11.88 8.88
CA ILE A 77 1.38 -11.43 7.68
C ILE A 77 2.24 -12.58 7.16
N GLY A 78 2.31 -12.74 5.86
CA GLY A 78 3.16 -13.76 5.24
C GLY A 78 2.37 -14.98 4.76
N PRO A 79 3.03 -16.14 4.59
CA PRO A 79 2.38 -17.38 4.18
C PRO A 79 1.20 -17.74 5.08
N GLY A 80 0.09 -18.17 4.49
CA GLY A 80 -1.17 -18.41 5.22
C GLY A 80 -2.02 -17.14 5.44
N HIS A 81 -1.55 -15.97 5.01
CA HIS A 81 -2.27 -14.70 5.13
C HIS A 81 -2.26 -13.92 3.80
N PRO A 82 -2.98 -14.42 2.76
CA PRO A 82 -2.87 -13.88 1.40
C PRO A 82 -3.32 -12.44 1.29
N PHE A 83 -4.21 -11.96 2.17
CA PHE A 83 -4.59 -10.54 2.21
C PHE A 83 -3.44 -9.59 2.57
N SER A 84 -2.32 -10.08 3.10
CA SER A 84 -1.14 -9.25 3.38
C SER A 84 -0.34 -8.87 2.13
N LYS A 85 -0.63 -9.49 0.96
CA LYS A 85 -0.06 -9.12 -0.34
C LYS A 85 -0.86 -8.02 -1.04
N GLU A 86 -0.31 -7.54 -2.16
CA GLU A 86 -1.04 -6.69 -3.09
C GLU A 86 -2.22 -7.46 -3.72
N LYS A 87 -3.35 -6.79 -3.89
CA LYS A 87 -4.60 -7.39 -4.37
C LYS A 87 -5.12 -6.80 -5.68
N LEU A 88 -4.47 -5.75 -6.21
CA LEU A 88 -4.83 -5.05 -7.46
C LEU A 88 -6.34 -4.72 -7.57
N SER A 89 -6.97 -4.48 -6.43
CA SER A 89 -8.41 -4.31 -6.27
C SER A 89 -8.71 -3.46 -5.04
N PRO A 90 -9.90 -2.88 -4.88
CA PRO A 90 -10.27 -2.08 -3.71
C PRO A 90 -10.58 -2.95 -2.47
N VAL A 91 -9.67 -3.85 -2.14
CA VAL A 91 -9.68 -4.69 -0.94
C VAL A 91 -8.46 -4.33 -0.09
N LEU A 92 -8.68 -3.93 1.16
CA LEU A 92 -7.67 -3.36 2.05
C LEU A 92 -7.51 -4.25 3.29
N ALA A 93 -6.30 -4.75 3.54
CA ALA A 93 -5.98 -5.41 4.81
C ALA A 93 -5.91 -4.37 5.93
N TYR A 94 -6.50 -4.66 7.08
CA TYR A 94 -6.62 -3.76 8.22
C TYR A 94 -6.00 -4.37 9.46
N TYR A 95 -5.02 -3.69 10.03
CA TYR A 95 -4.29 -4.12 11.22
C TYR A 95 -4.45 -3.10 12.34
N ILE A 96 -4.78 -3.57 13.54
CA ILE A 96 -4.75 -2.75 14.76
C ILE A 96 -3.50 -3.11 15.55
N VAL A 97 -2.73 -2.10 15.92
CA VAL A 97 -1.47 -2.24 16.67
C VAL A 97 -1.53 -1.47 17.98
N PRO A 98 -0.80 -1.90 19.02
CA PRO A 98 -0.86 -1.24 20.31
C PRO A 98 -0.20 0.14 20.36
N ASN A 99 0.73 0.43 19.48
CA ASN A 99 1.47 1.69 19.42
C ASN A 99 2.24 1.84 18.09
N SER A 100 2.83 3.01 17.87
CA SER A 100 3.60 3.36 16.66
C SER A 100 4.78 2.42 16.40
N ASP A 101 5.50 1.95 17.41
CA ASP A 101 6.62 1.02 17.26
C ASP A 101 6.17 -0.30 16.64
N LYS A 102 5.07 -0.85 17.12
CA LYS A 102 4.47 -2.06 16.53
C LYS A 102 3.86 -1.78 15.16
N GLY A 103 3.40 -0.57 14.93
CA GLY A 103 2.97 -0.10 13.60
C GLY A 103 4.10 -0.16 12.58
N ILE A 104 5.26 0.37 12.94
CA ILE A 104 6.47 0.35 12.11
C ILE A 104 6.94 -1.10 11.85
N GLU A 105 7.02 -1.95 12.87
CA GLU A 105 7.37 -3.38 12.70
C GLU A 105 6.39 -4.12 11.78
N THR A 106 5.10 -3.81 11.88
CA THR A 106 4.07 -4.39 11.03
C THR A 106 4.22 -3.93 9.58
N ALA A 107 4.51 -2.64 9.37
CA ALA A 107 4.75 -2.08 8.05
C ALA A 107 5.99 -2.71 7.38
N GLU A 108 7.09 -2.89 8.12
CA GLU A 108 8.28 -3.56 7.61
C GLU A 108 7.97 -4.96 7.11
N LYS A 109 7.26 -5.77 7.92
CA LYS A 109 6.88 -7.15 7.55
C LYS A 109 6.00 -7.18 6.30
N LEU A 110 5.02 -6.27 6.22
CA LEU A 110 4.15 -6.15 5.04
C LEU A 110 4.94 -5.79 3.79
N ILE A 111 5.85 -4.83 3.89
CA ILE A 111 6.70 -4.37 2.79
C ILE A 111 7.64 -5.49 2.35
N GLU A 112 8.29 -6.18 3.28
CA GLU A 112 9.18 -7.29 2.98
C GLU A 112 8.48 -8.47 2.33
N PHE A 113 7.22 -8.71 2.69
CA PHE A 113 6.45 -9.81 2.12
C PHE A 113 5.89 -9.53 0.72
N GLY A 114 5.50 -8.30 0.41
CA GLY A 114 4.83 -8.04 -0.86
C GLY A 114 4.87 -6.61 -1.38
N GLY A 115 5.82 -5.78 -0.92
CA GLY A 115 5.85 -4.36 -1.30
C GLY A 115 7.22 -3.72 -1.39
N LEU A 116 8.29 -4.52 -1.47
CA LEU A 116 9.66 -4.00 -1.49
C LEU A 116 9.88 -2.94 -2.57
N GLY A 117 10.41 -1.80 -2.13
CA GLY A 117 10.84 -0.71 -2.99
C GLY A 117 9.73 0.23 -3.46
N HIS A 118 8.44 -0.09 -3.26
CA HIS A 118 7.36 0.73 -3.82
C HIS A 118 7.15 2.04 -3.04
N SER A 119 6.12 2.14 -2.23
CA SER A 119 5.74 3.36 -1.51
C SER A 119 5.08 3.02 -0.18
N ALA A 120 5.33 3.84 0.84
CA ALA A 120 4.65 3.77 2.12
C ALA A 120 4.14 5.15 2.53
N VAL A 121 3.13 5.16 3.37
CA VAL A 121 2.52 6.39 3.90
C VAL A 121 2.53 6.33 5.42
N ILE A 122 2.82 7.46 6.03
CA ILE A 122 2.66 7.67 7.46
C ILE A 122 1.81 8.92 7.72
N HIS A 123 0.87 8.82 8.62
CA HIS A 123 0.10 9.93 9.17
C HIS A 123 0.51 10.13 10.62
N SER A 124 1.28 11.16 10.91
CA SER A 124 1.78 11.51 12.24
C SER A 124 2.20 12.97 12.27
N GLU A 125 2.08 13.62 13.42
CA GLU A 125 2.66 14.93 13.70
C GLU A 125 3.98 14.81 14.50
N ASP A 126 4.36 13.59 14.91
CA ASP A 126 5.60 13.32 15.65
C ASP A 126 6.75 13.04 14.70
N GLU A 127 7.67 14.00 14.61
CA GLU A 127 8.86 13.93 13.76
C GLU A 127 9.79 12.76 14.10
N GLU A 128 9.87 12.34 15.37
CA GLU A 128 10.69 11.19 15.76
C GLU A 128 10.10 9.89 15.16
N THR A 129 8.80 9.71 15.26
CA THR A 129 8.07 8.58 14.66
C THR A 129 8.19 8.59 13.13
N ILE A 130 8.05 9.76 12.49
CA ILE A 130 8.21 9.91 11.03
C ILE A 130 9.62 9.49 10.61
N ASN A 131 10.63 10.01 11.28
CA ASN A 131 12.04 9.68 11.01
C ASN A 131 12.34 8.20 11.24
N LYS A 132 11.83 7.62 12.33
CA LYS A 132 12.01 6.21 12.65
C LYS A 132 11.37 5.31 11.57
N PHE A 133 10.15 5.61 11.16
CA PHE A 133 9.47 4.93 10.06
C PHE A 133 10.27 5.03 8.77
N SER A 134 10.69 6.25 8.42
CA SER A 134 11.39 6.53 7.16
C SER A 134 12.72 5.81 7.03
N ASN A 135 13.44 5.64 8.15
CA ASN A 135 14.71 4.94 8.16
C ASN A 135 14.59 3.41 8.14
N ARG A 136 13.44 2.87 8.53
CA ARG A 136 13.25 1.41 8.66
C ARG A 136 12.62 0.77 7.43
N VAL A 137 11.65 1.44 6.80
CA VAL A 137 10.90 0.83 5.70
C VAL A 137 11.69 0.84 4.38
N LYS A 138 11.75 -0.30 3.70
CA LYS A 138 12.51 -0.50 2.46
C LYS A 138 11.66 -0.13 1.23
N VAL A 139 11.38 1.15 1.07
CA VAL A 139 10.60 1.70 -0.05
C VAL A 139 11.32 2.87 -0.73
N GLY A 140 10.98 3.14 -1.97
CA GLY A 140 11.54 4.26 -2.73
C GLY A 140 10.86 5.60 -2.45
N ARG A 141 9.68 5.60 -1.83
CA ARG A 141 8.91 6.80 -1.50
C ARG A 141 8.21 6.66 -0.18
N ILE A 142 8.35 7.68 0.65
CA ILE A 142 7.61 7.83 1.91
C ILE A 142 6.77 9.09 1.79
N ILE A 143 5.48 8.92 1.98
CA ILE A 143 4.49 9.99 1.91
C ILE A 143 4.07 10.33 3.35
N VAL A 144 4.10 11.60 3.69
CA VAL A 144 3.75 12.06 5.04
C VAL A 144 2.47 12.90 4.95
N ASN A 145 1.50 12.57 5.79
CA ASN A 145 0.25 13.31 5.97
C ASN A 145 -0.50 13.66 4.67
N SER A 146 -0.44 12.78 3.67
CA SER A 146 -1.15 12.96 2.40
C SER A 146 -1.61 11.64 1.82
N PRO A 147 -2.59 11.65 0.89
CA PRO A 147 -3.13 10.42 0.32
C PRO A 147 -2.06 9.59 -0.40
N SER A 148 -2.08 8.27 -0.17
CA SER A 148 -1.07 7.34 -0.70
C SER A 148 -0.89 7.45 -2.22
N THR A 149 -1.96 7.27 -2.97
CA THR A 149 -1.90 7.23 -4.44
C THR A 149 -1.46 8.58 -5.02
N HIS A 150 -2.13 9.65 -4.65
CA HIS A 150 -1.83 10.99 -5.17
C HIS A 150 -0.46 11.49 -4.69
N GLY A 151 -0.09 11.21 -3.43
CA GLY A 151 1.22 11.57 -2.90
C GLY A 151 2.36 10.81 -3.61
N ALA A 152 2.18 9.54 -3.92
CA ALA A 152 3.18 8.75 -4.65
C ALA A 152 3.32 9.19 -6.12
N ILE A 153 2.21 9.51 -6.78
CA ILE A 153 2.21 10.03 -8.15
C ILE A 153 2.93 11.38 -8.24
N GLY A 154 2.84 12.21 -7.21
CA GLY A 154 3.48 13.53 -7.16
C GLY A 154 2.57 14.68 -7.60
N ASP A 155 3.16 15.88 -7.73
CA ASP A 155 2.57 17.14 -8.16
C ASP A 155 1.72 17.84 -7.09
N ILE A 156 0.44 17.47 -6.90
CA ILE A 156 -0.52 18.25 -6.09
C ILE A 156 -0.13 18.32 -4.61
N TYR A 157 0.42 17.25 -4.04
CA TYR A 157 0.68 17.14 -2.59
C TYR A 157 2.14 17.26 -2.18
N ASN A 158 3.07 17.22 -3.15
CA ASN A 158 4.50 17.27 -2.88
C ASN A 158 5.31 17.59 -4.15
N THR A 159 6.63 17.64 -4.04
CA THR A 159 7.55 17.99 -5.14
C THR A 159 8.04 16.79 -5.95
N ASN A 160 7.48 15.59 -5.75
CA ASN A 160 7.80 14.45 -6.59
C ASN A 160 7.42 14.72 -8.04
N MET A 161 8.25 14.29 -8.99
CA MET A 161 7.94 14.38 -10.41
C MET A 161 6.63 13.64 -10.70
N PRO A 162 5.65 14.28 -11.35
CA PRO A 162 4.39 13.62 -11.68
C PRO A 162 4.60 12.43 -12.60
N SER A 163 4.18 11.23 -12.16
CA SER A 163 4.25 10.02 -12.98
C SER A 163 3.32 8.93 -12.43
N LEU A 164 2.76 8.15 -13.36
CA LEU A 164 2.05 6.90 -13.03
C LEU A 164 3.00 5.68 -12.96
N THR A 165 4.24 5.84 -13.43
CA THR A 165 5.26 4.79 -13.41
C THR A 165 6.26 5.09 -12.30
N LEU A 166 6.22 4.28 -11.25
CA LEU A 166 7.00 4.48 -10.03
C LEU A 166 8.10 3.41 -9.93
N GLY A 167 9.36 3.85 -10.00
CA GLY A 167 10.51 2.95 -9.80
C GLY A 167 10.59 2.45 -8.36
N CYS A 168 10.96 1.19 -8.16
CA CYS A 168 11.11 0.55 -6.86
C CYS A 168 12.57 0.37 -6.41
N GLY A 169 13.52 0.86 -7.20
CA GLY A 169 14.96 0.78 -6.91
C GLY A 169 15.47 -0.65 -6.73
N THR A 170 16.62 -0.78 -6.09
CA THR A 170 17.27 -2.07 -5.86
C THR A 170 16.44 -3.00 -4.98
N PHE A 171 15.70 -2.47 -4.01
CA PHE A 171 14.81 -3.28 -3.17
C PHE A 171 13.73 -3.99 -3.99
N GLY A 172 13.18 -3.32 -5.01
CA GLY A 172 12.16 -3.87 -5.90
C GLY A 172 12.71 -4.48 -7.20
N GLY A 173 14.04 -4.65 -7.30
CA GLY A 173 14.68 -5.20 -8.51
C GLY A 173 14.64 -4.26 -9.73
N ASN A 174 14.51 -2.95 -9.50
CA ASN A 174 14.49 -1.94 -10.54
C ASN A 174 15.79 -1.13 -10.57
N SER A 175 16.07 -0.48 -11.71
CA SER A 175 17.25 0.36 -11.90
C SER A 175 17.11 1.78 -11.34
N THR A 176 15.93 2.20 -10.95
CA THR A 176 15.66 3.55 -10.42
C THR A 176 14.60 3.55 -9.33
N THR A 177 14.68 4.51 -8.40
CA THR A 177 13.63 4.87 -7.44
C THR A 177 12.80 6.06 -7.92
N ALA A 178 13.12 6.63 -9.07
CA ALA A 178 12.45 7.83 -9.56
C ALA A 178 10.99 7.58 -9.93
N ASN A 179 10.19 8.64 -9.87
CA ASN A 179 8.96 8.74 -10.64
C ASN A 179 9.38 8.88 -12.11
N VAL A 180 9.13 7.85 -12.92
CA VAL A 180 9.70 7.73 -14.27
C VAL A 180 9.06 8.75 -15.21
N SER A 181 9.90 9.50 -15.90
CA SER A 181 9.51 10.50 -16.90
C SER A 181 10.33 10.32 -18.20
N SER A 182 10.13 11.17 -19.18
CA SER A 182 10.90 11.16 -20.41
C SER A 182 12.41 11.28 -20.21
N VAL A 183 12.85 11.94 -19.14
CA VAL A 183 14.28 12.06 -18.77
C VAL A 183 14.93 10.69 -18.54
N ASN A 184 14.18 9.72 -18.02
CA ASN A 184 14.67 8.37 -17.76
C ASN A 184 14.84 7.54 -19.06
N LEU A 185 14.29 8.01 -20.17
CA LEU A 185 14.36 7.37 -21.49
C LEU A 185 15.46 7.98 -22.38
N ILE A 186 16.14 9.02 -21.89
CA ILE A 186 17.19 9.71 -22.64
C ILE A 186 18.53 9.06 -22.38
N ASN A 187 19.25 8.71 -23.45
CA ASN A 187 20.64 8.29 -23.37
C ASN A 187 21.56 9.49 -23.22
N ILE A 188 22.22 9.59 -22.06
CA ILE A 188 23.18 10.64 -21.78
C ILE A 188 24.57 10.22 -22.28
N LYS A 189 25.09 10.90 -23.28
CA LYS A 189 26.50 10.75 -23.77
C LYS A 189 27.39 11.75 -23.06
N ARG A 190 28.43 11.27 -22.39
CA ARG A 190 29.42 12.10 -21.72
C ARG A 190 30.68 12.21 -22.53
N VAL A 191 31.17 13.44 -22.73
CA VAL A 191 32.47 13.71 -23.37
C VAL A 191 33.41 14.21 -22.28
N ALA A 192 34.40 13.40 -21.93
CA ALA A 192 35.39 13.76 -20.93
C ALA A 192 36.69 14.18 -21.66
N LYS A 193 37.15 15.41 -21.42
CA LYS A 193 38.43 15.91 -21.94
C LYS A 193 39.51 15.83 -20.89
N ARG A 194 40.76 15.55 -21.28
CA ARG A 194 41.93 15.59 -20.39
C ARG A 194 42.03 16.98 -19.78
N ARG A 195 42.26 17.04 -18.49
CA ARG A 195 42.75 18.28 -17.84
C ARG A 195 44.19 18.51 -18.24
N VAL A 196 44.50 19.71 -18.75
CA VAL A 196 45.86 20.18 -19.01
C VAL A 196 46.14 21.17 -17.91
N ASN A 197 47.17 20.88 -17.08
CA ASN A 197 47.66 21.79 -16.02
C ASN A 197 48.44 22.89 -16.73
#